data_8622940e391390b758cd4a9a13a225d6
#
_entry.id   8622940e391390b758cd4a9a13a225d6
#
_cell.length_a   1.000
_cell.length_b   1.000
_cell.length_c   1.000
_cell.angle_alpha   90.00
_cell.angle_beta   90.00
_cell.angle_gamma   90.00
#
_symmetry.space_group_name_H-M   'P 1'
#
loop_
_entity.id
_entity.type
_entity.pdbx_description
1 polymer ?
#
loop_
_entity_poly.entity_id
_entity_poly.type
_entity_poly.pdbx_seq_one_letter_code
_entity_poly.pdbx_strand_id
1 'polypeptide(L)'
;MDRPDLSITVERTPSEAVVTLAGEIDMSTVPRLSKIVSEMVAVNAPPRVVLDLADVTFCDSQGLGTLVVLSRKASVAQSCLVLTNVGDFLMRVLDITGLRGALMIQEPTPEGR
;
A
#
# COMPACT_ATOMS: atom_id res chain seq x y z
N MET A 1 -15.23 -19.53 11.10
CA MET A 1 -14.77 -19.58 10.32
C MET A 1 -13.98 -18.61 9.92
N ASP A 2 -12.99 -18.71 9.69
CA ASP A 2 -12.24 -17.75 9.37
C ASP A 2 -12.04 -17.60 8.06
N ARG A 3 -12.15 -16.50 7.49
CA ARG A 3 -11.87 -16.29 6.20
C ARG A 3 -10.62 -15.57 6.10
N PRO A 4 -9.92 -15.68 5.00
CA PRO A 4 -8.74 -14.94 4.75
C PRO A 4 -9.07 -13.48 4.93
N ASP A 5 -8.17 -12.78 5.46
CA ASP A 5 -8.36 -11.42 5.81
C ASP A 5 -7.07 -10.71 5.49
N LEU A 6 -6.92 -9.52 5.93
CA LEU A 6 -5.73 -8.75 5.72
C LEU A 6 -5.06 -8.51 7.05
N SER A 7 -3.82 -8.94 7.16
CA SER A 7 -3.01 -8.65 8.31
C SER A 7 -2.24 -7.36 8.04
N ILE A 8 -2.25 -6.43 8.97
CA ILE A 8 -1.61 -5.14 8.80
C ILE A 8 -0.69 -4.91 9.99
N THR A 9 0.58 -4.77 9.72
CA THR A 9 1.59 -4.52 10.74
C THR A 9 2.28 -3.21 10.42
N VAL A 10 2.47 -2.34 11.40
CA VAL A 10 3.07 -1.04 11.19
C VAL A 10 4.32 -0.90 12.02
N GLU A 11 5.43 -0.51 11.41
CA GLU A 11 6.65 -0.19 12.09
C GLU A 11 7.05 1.21 11.72
N ARG A 12 7.39 2.02 12.68
CA ARG A 12 7.71 3.41 12.41
C ARG A 12 9.14 3.73 12.81
N THR A 13 9.78 4.55 12.00
CA THR A 13 11.07 5.17 12.30
C THR A 13 10.89 6.66 12.11
N PRO A 14 11.88 7.48 12.46
CA PRO A 14 11.73 8.92 12.22
C PRO A 14 11.52 9.29 10.76
N SER A 15 11.99 8.47 9.82
CA SER A 15 11.91 8.83 8.41
C SER A 15 10.78 8.16 7.67
N GLU A 16 10.20 7.09 8.20
CA GLU A 16 9.16 6.40 7.45
C GLU A 16 8.30 5.51 8.33
N ALA A 17 7.15 5.15 7.82
CA ALA A 17 6.32 4.11 8.42
C ALA A 17 6.21 3.00 7.39
N VAL A 18 6.51 1.77 7.80
CA VAL A 18 6.40 0.62 6.93
C VAL A 18 5.17 -0.16 7.33
N VAL A 19 4.23 -0.29 6.42
CA VAL A 19 2.98 -1.01 6.63
C VAL A 19 3.09 -2.31 5.86
N THR A 20 3.24 -3.41 6.58
CA THR A 20 3.37 -4.71 5.95
C THR A 20 2.00 -5.35 5.87
N LEU A 21 1.61 -5.73 4.67
CA LEU A 21 0.29 -6.29 4.41
C LEU A 21 0.43 -7.74 4.00
N ALA A 22 -0.45 -8.58 4.55
CA ALA A 22 -0.45 -9.99 4.18
C ALA A 22 -1.91 -10.42 4.04
N GLY A 23 -2.26 -10.97 2.90
CA GLY A 23 -3.61 -11.46 2.67
C GLY A 23 -4.26 -10.79 1.48
N GLU A 24 -5.51 -10.42 1.62
CA GLU A 24 -6.30 -9.92 0.50
C GLU A 24 -6.71 -8.49 0.71
N ILE A 25 -6.51 -7.66 -0.31
CA ILE A 25 -6.97 -6.28 -0.29
C ILE A 25 -8.23 -6.25 -1.15
N ASP A 26 -9.38 -6.22 -0.50
CA ASP A 26 -10.65 -6.26 -1.19
C ASP A 26 -11.67 -5.40 -0.47
N MET A 27 -12.89 -5.43 -0.99
CA MET A 27 -13.96 -4.61 -0.47
C MET A 27 -14.15 -4.79 1.05
N SER A 28 -13.89 -5.97 1.58
CA SER A 28 -14.11 -6.23 3.00
C SER A 28 -12.95 -5.76 3.88
N THR A 29 -11.74 -5.65 3.32
CA THR A 29 -10.56 -5.26 4.11
C THR A 29 -10.14 -3.81 3.90
N VAL A 30 -10.58 -3.20 2.79
CA VAL A 30 -10.23 -1.84 2.46
C VAL A 30 -10.57 -0.83 3.57
N PRO A 31 -11.72 -0.94 4.26
CA PRO A 31 -12.01 0.06 5.29
C PRO A 31 -10.97 0.09 6.40
N ARG A 32 -10.46 -1.08 6.79
CA ARG A 32 -9.47 -1.13 7.86
C ARG A 32 -8.12 -0.57 7.39
N LEU A 33 -7.72 -0.93 6.18
CA LEU A 33 -6.48 -0.40 5.63
C LEU A 33 -6.57 1.11 5.48
N SER A 34 -7.68 1.59 4.94
CA SER A 34 -7.87 3.00 4.71
C SER A 34 -7.84 3.78 6.03
N LYS A 35 -8.48 3.24 7.07
CA LYS A 35 -8.48 3.90 8.35
C LYS A 35 -7.07 4.02 8.93
N ILE A 36 -6.32 2.94 8.89
CA ILE A 36 -4.97 2.94 9.46
C ILE A 36 -4.07 3.94 8.76
N VAL A 37 -4.06 3.93 7.44
CA VAL A 37 -3.17 4.83 6.70
C VAL A 37 -3.66 6.27 6.80
N SER A 38 -4.97 6.50 6.74
CA SER A 38 -5.51 7.85 6.84
C SER A 38 -5.19 8.47 8.19
N GLU A 39 -5.30 7.71 9.26
CA GLU A 39 -4.97 8.23 10.58
C GLU A 39 -3.49 8.51 10.71
N MET A 40 -2.68 7.68 10.08
CA MET A 40 -1.24 7.87 10.13
C MET A 40 -0.81 9.17 9.47
N VAL A 41 -1.45 9.55 8.37
CA VAL A 41 -1.06 10.77 7.66
C VAL A 41 -1.84 12.00 8.15
N ALA A 42 -2.84 11.81 8.98
CA ALA A 42 -3.63 12.94 9.48
C ALA A 42 -2.91 13.72 10.56
N VAL A 43 -2.10 13.04 11.37
CA VAL A 43 -1.41 13.68 12.49
C VAL A 43 0.04 13.26 12.45
N ASN A 44 0.93 14.22 12.30
CA ASN A 44 2.37 13.94 12.25
C ASN A 44 2.69 12.92 11.17
N ALA A 45 2.26 13.20 9.95
CA ALA A 45 2.52 12.29 8.84
C ALA A 45 4.01 12.03 8.71
N PRO A 46 4.43 10.77 8.61
CA PRO A 46 5.84 10.49 8.38
C PRO A 46 6.21 10.95 6.96
N PRO A 47 7.48 11.28 6.72
CA PRO A 47 7.86 11.72 5.38
C PRO A 47 7.54 10.68 4.32
N ARG A 48 7.49 9.41 4.70
CA ARG A 48 7.31 8.35 3.74
C ARG A 48 6.48 7.23 4.36
N VAL A 49 5.48 6.76 3.63
CA VAL A 49 4.69 5.60 4.05
C VAL A 49 4.95 4.50 3.03
N VAL A 50 5.48 3.38 3.45
CA VAL A 50 5.81 2.27 2.57
C VAL A 50 4.79 1.17 2.79
N LEU A 51 4.09 0.77 1.74
CA LEU A 51 3.19 -0.38 1.81
C LEU A 51 3.92 -1.57 1.20
N ASP A 52 4.23 -2.55 2.03
CA ASP A 52 4.95 -3.73 1.59
C ASP A 52 3.91 -4.79 1.20
N LEU A 53 3.90 -5.12 -0.07
CA LEU A 53 2.88 -6.00 -0.64
C LEU A 53 3.40 -7.40 -0.93
N ALA A 54 4.55 -7.77 -0.38
CA ALA A 54 5.16 -9.07 -0.68
C ALA A 54 4.22 -10.24 -0.40
N ASP A 55 3.42 -10.15 0.65
CA ASP A 55 2.54 -11.24 1.04
C ASP A 55 1.07 -10.97 0.72
N VAL A 56 0.81 -10.04 -0.18
CA VAL A 56 -0.56 -9.81 -0.64
C VAL A 56 -0.86 -10.80 -1.74
N THR A 57 -1.94 -11.56 -1.56
CA THR A 57 -2.30 -12.62 -2.50
C THR A 57 -3.41 -12.21 -3.44
N PHE A 58 -4.10 -11.12 -3.17
CA PHE A 58 -5.21 -10.71 -4.01
C PHE A 58 -5.50 -9.23 -3.79
N CYS A 59 -5.87 -8.54 -4.85
CA CYS A 59 -6.25 -7.14 -4.77
C CYS A 59 -7.31 -6.89 -5.83
N ASP A 60 -8.53 -6.55 -5.41
CA ASP A 60 -9.60 -6.30 -6.37
C ASP A 60 -9.63 -4.81 -6.76
N SER A 61 -10.62 -4.43 -7.56
CA SER A 61 -10.71 -3.06 -8.05
C SER A 61 -10.94 -2.05 -6.92
N GLN A 62 -11.63 -2.46 -5.85
CA GLN A 62 -11.81 -1.60 -4.70
C GLN A 62 -10.47 -1.38 -4.00
N GLY A 63 -9.66 -2.42 -3.94
CA GLY A 63 -8.32 -2.31 -3.37
C GLY A 63 -7.45 -1.38 -4.17
N LEU A 64 -7.48 -1.52 -5.49
CA LEU A 64 -6.67 -0.66 -6.35
C LEU A 64 -7.09 0.80 -6.20
N GLY A 65 -8.39 1.06 -6.21
CA GLY A 65 -8.89 2.42 -6.04
C GLY A 65 -8.48 3.01 -4.72
N THR A 66 -8.49 2.20 -3.66
CA THR A 66 -8.10 2.64 -2.34
C THR A 66 -6.62 3.02 -2.32
N LEU A 67 -5.76 2.23 -2.95
CA LEU A 67 -4.33 2.56 -2.99
C LEU A 67 -4.11 3.91 -3.65
N VAL A 68 -4.85 4.21 -4.71
CA VAL A 68 -4.73 5.51 -5.38
C VAL A 68 -5.21 6.63 -4.47
N VAL A 69 -6.34 6.44 -3.79
CA VAL A 69 -6.87 7.44 -2.87
C VAL A 69 -5.89 7.70 -1.72
N LEU A 70 -5.32 6.64 -1.16
CA LEU A 70 -4.38 6.79 -0.06
C LEU A 70 -3.10 7.49 -0.51
N SER A 71 -2.66 7.22 -1.73
CA SER A 71 -1.51 7.92 -2.28
C SER A 71 -1.76 9.42 -2.37
N ARG A 72 -2.96 9.81 -2.76
CA ARG A 72 -3.31 11.21 -2.85
C ARG A 72 -3.42 11.85 -1.46
N LYS A 73 -4.00 11.13 -0.50
CA LYS A 73 -4.09 11.65 0.86
C LYS A 73 -2.72 11.88 1.44
N ALA A 74 -1.80 10.95 1.22
CA ALA A 74 -0.45 11.11 1.71
C ALA A 74 0.20 12.34 1.08
N SER A 75 0.02 12.52 -0.22
CA SER A 75 0.62 13.65 -0.92
C SER A 75 0.09 14.97 -0.38
N VAL A 76 -1.20 15.06 -0.10
CA VAL A 76 -1.78 16.27 0.45
C VAL A 76 -1.19 16.56 1.83
N ALA A 77 -0.86 15.53 2.58
CA ALA A 77 -0.24 15.67 3.91
C ALA A 77 1.27 15.83 3.82
N GLN A 78 1.81 15.98 2.60
CA GLN A 78 3.24 16.14 2.36
C GLN A 78 4.02 14.90 2.77
N SER A 79 3.39 13.75 2.59
CA SER A 79 4.03 12.47 2.80
C SER A 79 4.09 11.77 1.43
N CYS A 80 4.91 10.76 1.32
CA CYS A 80 5.04 10.01 0.08
C CYS A 80 4.65 8.57 0.33
N LEU A 81 3.58 8.11 -0.30
CA LEU A 81 3.17 6.72 -0.16
C LEU A 81 3.80 5.92 -1.30
N VAL A 82 4.52 4.88 -0.95
CA VAL A 82 5.28 4.06 -1.90
C VAL A 82 4.87 2.62 -1.73
N LEU A 83 4.62 1.93 -2.85
CA LEU A 83 4.36 0.50 -2.83
C LEU A 83 5.67 -0.23 -3.09
N THR A 84 5.93 -1.27 -2.32
CA THR A 84 7.14 -2.05 -2.52
C THR A 84 6.78 -3.53 -2.58
N ASN A 85 7.62 -4.30 -3.24
CA ASN A 85 7.43 -5.75 -3.41
C ASN A 85 6.11 -6.06 -4.09
N VAL A 86 5.75 -5.27 -5.11
CA VAL A 86 4.54 -5.50 -5.87
C VAL A 86 4.75 -6.74 -6.73
N GLY A 87 3.85 -7.71 -6.60
CA GLY A 87 3.97 -8.95 -7.36
C GLY A 87 3.66 -8.76 -8.83
N ASP A 88 4.04 -9.74 -9.64
CA ASP A 88 3.88 -9.64 -11.09
C ASP A 88 2.43 -9.50 -11.50
N PHE A 89 1.54 -10.22 -10.84
CA PHE A 89 0.13 -10.14 -11.20
C PHE A 89 -0.40 -8.72 -10.98
N LEU A 90 -0.14 -8.16 -9.83
CA LEU A 90 -0.63 -6.82 -9.53
C LEU A 90 0.03 -5.78 -10.42
N MET A 91 1.32 -5.96 -10.70
CA MET A 91 2.00 -5.03 -11.58
C MET A 91 1.36 -5.04 -12.97
N ARG A 92 0.98 -6.22 -13.45
CA ARG A 92 0.33 -6.32 -14.74
C ARG A 92 -1.04 -5.65 -14.73
N VAL A 93 -1.80 -5.81 -13.65
CA VAL A 93 -3.09 -5.16 -13.53
C VAL A 93 -2.92 -3.64 -13.52
N LEU A 94 -1.91 -3.15 -12.84
CA LEU A 94 -1.65 -1.71 -12.80
C LEU A 94 -1.31 -1.19 -14.20
N ASP A 95 -0.54 -1.96 -14.96
CA ASP A 95 -0.21 -1.55 -16.33
C ASP A 95 -1.44 -1.55 -17.23
N ILE A 96 -2.26 -2.58 -17.14
CA ILE A 96 -3.44 -2.69 -18.00
C ILE A 96 -4.45 -1.61 -17.68
N THR A 97 -4.62 -1.26 -16.43
CA THR A 97 -5.60 -0.26 -16.02
C THR A 97 -5.08 1.15 -16.18
N GLY A 98 -3.78 1.31 -16.40
CA GLY A 98 -3.19 2.64 -16.46
C GLY A 98 -2.95 3.28 -15.11
N LEU A 99 -3.17 2.54 -14.03
CA LEU A 99 -3.02 3.10 -12.69
C LEU A 99 -1.59 3.15 -12.20
N ARG A 100 -0.68 2.50 -12.93
CA ARG A 100 0.71 2.50 -12.50
C ARG A 100 1.27 3.91 -12.41
N GLY A 101 0.85 4.79 -13.30
CA GLY A 101 1.31 6.18 -13.26
C GLY A 101 0.72 6.99 -12.13
N ALA A 102 -0.34 6.50 -11.48
CA ALA A 102 -0.96 7.19 -10.35
C ALA A 102 -0.36 6.78 -9.01
N LEU A 103 0.58 5.84 -9.02
CA LEU A 103 1.15 5.30 -7.79
C LEU A 103 2.67 5.36 -7.87
N MET A 104 3.31 5.50 -6.73
CA MET A 104 4.75 5.45 -6.67
C MET A 104 5.15 4.04 -6.29
N ILE A 105 5.88 3.38 -7.16
CA ILE A 105 6.25 1.98 -6.96
C ILE A 105 7.76 1.90 -6.89
N GLN A 106 8.26 1.28 -5.83
CA GLN A 106 9.66 1.09 -5.65
C GLN A 106 10.04 -0.28 -6.19
N GLU A 107 10.96 -0.29 -7.16
CA GLU A 107 11.41 -1.55 -7.72
C GLU A 107 12.31 -2.24 -6.72
N PRO A 108 12.29 -3.56 -6.68
CA PRO A 108 13.20 -4.26 -5.79
C PRO A 108 14.64 -3.98 -6.19
N THR A 109 15.48 -3.80 -5.19
CA THR A 109 16.90 -3.59 -5.45
C THR A 109 17.51 -4.91 -5.89
N PRO A 110 18.26 -4.90 -6.97
CA PRO A 110 18.93 -6.14 -7.34
C PRO A 110 19.86 -6.55 -6.23
N GLU A 111 19.85 -7.78 -5.95
CA GLU A 111 20.61 -8.17 -4.90
C GLU A 111 21.95 -8.25 -5.23
N GLY A 112 22.64 -8.32 -4.65
CA GLY A 112 23.85 -8.35 -5.02
C GLY A 112 24.36 -7.33 -5.03
N ARG A 113 23.82 -7.22 -5.07
CA ARG A 113 24.08 -6.45 -5.17
C ARG A 113 24.48 -6.25 -4.67
#